data_932b682bf8172d3ebdfc9e9c46c1c276
#
_entry.id   932b682bf8172d3ebdfc9e9c46c1c276
#
_cell.length_a   1.000
_cell.length_b   1.000
_cell.length_c   1.000
_cell.angle_alpha   90.00
_cell.angle_beta   90.00
_cell.angle_gamma   90.00
#
_symmetry.space_group_name_H-M   'P 1'
#
loop_
_entity.id
_entity.type
_entity.pdbx_description
1 polymer ?
#
loop_
_entity_poly.entity_id
_entity_poly.type
_entity_poly.pdbx_seq_one_letter_code
_entity_poly.pdbx_strand_id
1 'polypeptide(L)'
;MNYAIVLRLLSYILYCEAALLLLPAMASLIYGEWMVLGVFLLTAALSAVAGVLLHRIKPKSQIFYMREGFATTALCWLLISVVGAVPFVLTGSIPNPVDAMFETVSGFTTTGASILPAVEDLPRGILFWRSFTHWIGGMGVLVFLLSLLPLTGGSHVNLMKAESPGPQVDKLVPKVQSTAKILYGIYFLLTVLEFMFLIAGRMPVFEALLTSFGTAGTGGFGFRNDSFARMSPYIQWVVTIFMILFGVNFNAYFLLLMRRFRRAAASEEVRAYFVIIGVAVVIITANIYSMYNGLGEALRQAAFQVGSIITTTGFSSCDFDLWPTLSKEILVMLMFVGACAGSTGGGIKVSRLLLMGKTVGKELKQALHPQVVAPVRMDGKVVNHETIRATNVFVAAYIFIFAASFFLISLDGFDMVTNFTAIAATLNNIGPGLAQVGPMMNFGSYSNPAKLVMIFDMLAGRLEIFPMLVFFMPDTWRRF
;
A
#
# COMPACT_ATOMS: atom_id res chain seq x y z
N MET A 1 5.45 -26.85 11.71
CA MET A 1 5.03 -26.13 10.49
C MET A 1 4.89 -27.08 9.32
N ASN A 2 3.83 -26.91 8.50
CA ASN A 2 3.59 -27.73 7.30
C ASN A 2 4.25 -27.09 6.07
N TYR A 3 5.56 -27.32 5.91
CA TYR A 3 6.35 -26.72 4.81
C TYR A 3 5.79 -27.07 3.41
N ALA A 4 5.25 -28.29 3.24
CA ALA A 4 4.76 -28.72 1.92
C ALA A 4 3.54 -27.91 1.45
N ILE A 5 2.64 -27.49 2.38
CA ILE A 5 1.51 -26.60 2.05
C ILE A 5 2.01 -25.19 1.71
N VAL A 6 2.98 -24.67 2.48
CA VAL A 6 3.57 -23.35 2.22
C VAL A 6 4.22 -23.33 0.82
N LEU A 7 5.07 -24.31 0.50
CA LEU A 7 5.72 -24.41 -0.81
C LEU A 7 4.71 -24.56 -1.96
N ARG A 8 3.62 -25.27 -1.73
CA ARG A 8 2.54 -25.39 -2.71
C ARG A 8 1.82 -24.05 -2.95
N LEU A 9 1.58 -23.26 -1.90
CA LEU A 9 1.00 -21.92 -2.04
C LEU A 9 1.95 -20.98 -2.78
N LEU A 10 3.25 -21.04 -2.46
CA LEU A 10 4.28 -20.29 -3.19
C LEU A 10 4.33 -20.68 -4.68
N SER A 11 4.10 -21.95 -5.03
CA SER A 11 4.04 -22.36 -6.44
C SER A 11 2.92 -21.67 -7.21
N TYR A 12 1.75 -21.49 -6.60
CA TYR A 12 0.64 -20.76 -7.23
C TYR A 12 0.95 -19.27 -7.41
N ILE A 13 1.64 -18.66 -6.46
CA ILE A 13 2.10 -17.26 -6.58
C ILE A 13 3.05 -17.13 -7.77
N LEU A 14 4.03 -18.02 -7.92
CA LEU A 14 4.97 -18.00 -9.04
C LEU A 14 4.26 -18.18 -10.41
N TYR A 15 3.24 -19.03 -10.50
CA TYR A 15 2.45 -19.13 -11.72
C TYR A 15 1.68 -17.84 -12.03
N CYS A 16 1.08 -17.21 -11.02
CA CYS A 16 0.40 -15.94 -11.20
C CYS A 16 1.38 -14.86 -11.65
N GLU A 17 2.54 -14.76 -11.02
CA GLU A 17 3.55 -13.78 -11.37
C GLU A 17 4.10 -14.00 -12.78
N ALA A 18 4.36 -15.26 -13.16
CA ALA A 18 4.76 -15.60 -14.54
C ALA A 18 3.74 -15.13 -15.57
N ALA A 19 2.44 -15.29 -15.29
CA ALA A 19 1.37 -14.81 -16.16
C ALA A 19 1.31 -13.25 -16.19
N LEU A 20 1.47 -12.61 -15.06
CA LEU A 20 1.45 -11.14 -14.95
C LEU A 20 2.63 -10.47 -15.65
N LEU A 21 3.82 -11.11 -15.65
CA LEU A 21 5.01 -10.64 -16.38
C LEU A 21 4.83 -10.62 -17.90
N LEU A 22 3.83 -11.34 -18.45
CA LEU A 22 3.52 -11.27 -19.89
C LEU A 22 2.94 -9.91 -20.29
N LEU A 23 2.32 -9.15 -19.38
CA LEU A 23 1.76 -7.84 -19.69
C LEU A 23 2.85 -6.78 -19.97
N PRO A 24 3.88 -6.59 -19.13
CA PRO A 24 5.00 -5.73 -19.48
C PRO A 24 5.80 -6.25 -20.68
N ALA A 25 5.85 -7.57 -20.91
CA ALA A 25 6.42 -8.14 -22.14
C ALA A 25 5.63 -7.70 -23.39
N MET A 26 4.30 -7.69 -23.33
CA MET A 26 3.45 -7.15 -24.41
C MET A 26 3.68 -5.65 -24.62
N ALA A 27 3.81 -4.86 -23.54
CA ALA A 27 4.17 -3.45 -23.64
C ALA A 27 5.51 -3.29 -24.36
N SER A 28 6.55 -4.03 -23.96
CA SER A 28 7.86 -4.00 -24.62
C SER A 28 7.79 -4.38 -26.10
N LEU A 29 6.95 -5.35 -26.46
CA LEU A 29 6.71 -5.75 -27.85
C LEU A 29 6.09 -4.59 -28.67
N ILE A 30 5.08 -3.93 -28.12
CA ILE A 30 4.38 -2.81 -28.81
C ILE A 30 5.36 -1.65 -29.08
N TYR A 31 6.28 -1.37 -28.15
CA TYR A 31 7.25 -0.29 -28.31
C TYR A 31 8.58 -0.72 -28.98
N GLY A 32 8.71 -1.98 -29.42
CA GLY A 32 9.89 -2.48 -30.13
C GLY A 32 11.14 -2.69 -29.25
N GLU A 33 10.95 -2.84 -27.94
CA GLU A 33 12.02 -3.01 -26.95
C GLU A 33 12.43 -4.49 -26.81
N TRP A 34 13.09 -5.07 -27.84
CA TRP A 34 13.36 -6.50 -27.96
C TRP A 34 14.18 -7.09 -26.80
N MET A 35 15.17 -6.35 -26.31
CA MET A 35 15.97 -6.78 -25.15
C MET A 35 15.10 -6.90 -23.90
N VAL A 36 14.29 -5.88 -23.62
CA VAL A 36 13.40 -5.84 -22.45
C VAL A 36 12.33 -6.92 -22.54
N LEU A 37 11.77 -7.13 -23.74
CA LEU A 37 10.86 -8.25 -24.02
C LEU A 37 11.49 -9.60 -23.69
N GLY A 38 12.74 -9.84 -24.15
CA GLY A 38 13.47 -11.06 -23.87
C GLY A 38 13.69 -11.31 -22.38
N VAL A 39 14.00 -10.24 -21.63
CA VAL A 39 14.19 -10.32 -20.16
C VAL A 39 12.87 -10.66 -19.46
N PHE A 40 11.74 -10.03 -19.82
CA PHE A 40 10.45 -10.35 -19.22
C PHE A 40 10.02 -11.80 -19.52
N LEU A 41 10.18 -12.27 -20.75
CA LEU A 41 9.87 -13.65 -21.12
C LEU A 41 10.76 -14.66 -20.39
N LEU A 42 12.07 -14.37 -20.25
CA LEU A 42 12.99 -15.20 -19.49
C LEU A 42 12.58 -15.27 -18.01
N THR A 43 12.28 -14.13 -17.40
CA THR A 43 11.86 -14.06 -15.99
C THR A 43 10.54 -14.82 -15.78
N ALA A 44 9.57 -14.67 -16.68
CA ALA A 44 8.31 -15.41 -16.64
C ALA A 44 8.55 -16.92 -16.76
N ALA A 45 9.41 -17.35 -17.66
CA ALA A 45 9.75 -18.78 -17.84
C ALA A 45 10.44 -19.35 -16.59
N LEU A 46 11.41 -18.64 -16.01
CA LEU A 46 12.10 -19.03 -14.77
C LEU A 46 11.11 -19.15 -13.60
N SER A 47 10.22 -18.16 -13.46
CA SER A 47 9.17 -18.18 -12.43
C SER A 47 8.20 -19.37 -12.61
N ALA A 48 7.77 -19.64 -13.85
CA ALA A 48 6.93 -20.79 -14.15
C ALA A 48 7.64 -22.14 -13.85
N VAL A 49 8.91 -22.28 -14.24
CA VAL A 49 9.72 -23.49 -13.94
C VAL A 49 9.87 -23.68 -12.44
N ALA A 50 10.22 -22.63 -11.69
CA ALA A 50 10.30 -22.69 -10.23
C ALA A 50 8.94 -23.07 -9.62
N GLY A 51 7.84 -22.52 -10.13
CA GLY A 51 6.48 -22.90 -9.76
C GLY A 51 6.20 -24.38 -9.96
N VAL A 52 6.58 -24.96 -11.13
CA VAL A 52 6.42 -26.39 -11.41
C VAL A 52 7.22 -27.25 -10.44
N LEU A 53 8.47 -26.87 -10.14
CA LEU A 53 9.31 -27.61 -9.21
C LEU A 53 8.71 -27.63 -7.79
N LEU A 54 8.25 -26.48 -7.28
CA LEU A 54 7.61 -26.39 -5.98
C LEU A 54 6.27 -27.13 -5.94
N HIS A 55 5.51 -27.13 -7.04
CA HIS A 55 4.20 -27.81 -7.12
C HIS A 55 4.30 -29.32 -7.01
N ARG A 56 5.44 -29.92 -7.38
CA ARG A 56 5.67 -31.36 -7.25
C ARG A 56 5.71 -31.86 -5.81
N ILE A 57 5.93 -30.95 -4.85
CA ILE A 57 5.94 -31.26 -3.41
C ILE A 57 4.51 -31.42 -2.91
N LYS A 58 4.09 -32.67 -2.69
CA LYS A 58 2.72 -32.99 -2.25
C LYS A 58 2.62 -32.86 -0.71
N PRO A 59 1.67 -32.07 -0.19
CA PRO A 59 1.44 -32.00 1.25
C PRO A 59 0.80 -33.30 1.76
N LYS A 60 1.33 -33.86 2.85
CA LYS A 60 0.78 -35.04 3.52
C LYS A 60 -0.47 -34.72 4.35
N SER A 61 -0.65 -33.47 4.76
CA SER A 61 -1.78 -32.99 5.57
C SER A 61 -2.28 -31.67 4.98
N GLN A 62 -3.59 -31.43 5.04
CA GLN A 62 -4.21 -30.17 4.63
C GLN A 62 -4.46 -29.21 5.81
N ILE A 63 -3.94 -29.53 6.98
CA ILE A 63 -4.11 -28.69 8.17
C ILE A 63 -3.22 -27.45 8.01
N PHE A 64 -3.84 -26.27 8.13
CA PHE A 64 -3.22 -24.96 7.95
C PHE A 64 -3.63 -24.05 9.10
N TYR A 65 -2.69 -23.75 9.98
CA TYR A 65 -2.90 -22.88 11.13
C TYR A 65 -2.55 -21.42 10.80
N MET A 66 -2.86 -20.52 11.73
CA MET A 66 -2.55 -19.09 11.59
C MET A 66 -1.03 -18.83 11.42
N ARG A 67 -0.19 -19.62 12.08
CA ARG A 67 1.27 -19.57 11.97
C ARG A 67 1.76 -19.79 10.54
N GLU A 68 1.25 -20.84 9.87
CA GLU A 68 1.52 -21.10 8.46
C GLU A 68 0.99 -19.95 7.58
N GLY A 69 -0.13 -19.34 7.96
CA GLY A 69 -0.70 -18.18 7.27
C GLY A 69 0.27 -17.00 7.28
N PHE A 70 0.74 -16.58 8.44
CA PHE A 70 1.69 -15.47 8.56
C PHE A 70 3.01 -15.74 7.83
N ALA A 71 3.60 -16.93 8.02
CA ALA A 71 4.85 -17.30 7.34
C ALA A 71 4.68 -17.34 5.81
N THR A 72 3.56 -17.89 5.30
CA THR A 72 3.26 -17.92 3.88
C THR A 72 3.10 -16.51 3.33
N THR A 73 2.39 -15.64 4.03
CA THR A 73 2.19 -14.24 3.61
C THR A 73 3.53 -13.52 3.47
N ALA A 74 4.38 -13.56 4.50
CA ALA A 74 5.71 -12.93 4.45
C ALA A 74 6.57 -13.50 3.30
N LEU A 75 6.62 -14.83 3.16
CA LEU A 75 7.37 -15.50 2.09
C LEU A 75 6.84 -15.14 0.69
N CYS A 76 5.51 -15.04 0.52
CA CYS A 76 4.91 -14.64 -0.75
C CYS A 76 5.39 -13.25 -1.17
N TRP A 77 5.32 -12.27 -0.27
CA TRP A 77 5.73 -10.91 -0.56
C TRP A 77 7.24 -10.79 -0.84
N LEU A 78 8.07 -11.51 -0.09
CA LEU A 78 9.51 -11.59 -0.38
C LEU A 78 9.77 -12.24 -1.75
N LEU A 79 9.09 -13.34 -2.06
CA LEU A 79 9.30 -14.10 -3.30
C LEU A 79 8.93 -13.28 -4.54
N ILE A 80 7.74 -12.65 -4.55
CA ILE A 80 7.32 -11.80 -5.67
C ILE A 80 8.25 -10.60 -5.84
N SER A 81 8.76 -10.04 -4.73
CA SER A 81 9.69 -8.92 -4.80
C SER A 81 11.04 -9.33 -5.38
N VAL A 82 11.56 -10.52 -5.03
CA VAL A 82 12.79 -11.06 -5.60
C VAL A 82 12.63 -11.33 -7.09
N VAL A 83 11.57 -12.01 -7.52
CA VAL A 83 11.31 -12.30 -8.94
C VAL A 83 11.06 -11.01 -9.71
N GLY A 84 10.26 -10.10 -9.16
CA GLY A 84 9.94 -8.82 -9.78
C GLY A 84 11.13 -7.86 -9.89
N ALA A 85 12.20 -8.04 -9.09
CA ALA A 85 13.45 -7.28 -9.19
C ALA A 85 14.33 -7.74 -10.36
N VAL A 86 14.20 -8.99 -10.81
CA VAL A 86 15.04 -9.57 -11.87
C VAL A 86 15.02 -8.74 -13.16
N PRO A 87 13.85 -8.28 -13.68
CA PRO A 87 13.83 -7.45 -14.89
C PRO A 87 14.61 -6.14 -14.76
N PHE A 88 14.60 -5.48 -13.60
CA PHE A 88 15.35 -4.24 -13.37
C PHE A 88 16.86 -4.47 -13.46
N VAL A 89 17.36 -5.56 -12.87
CA VAL A 89 18.79 -5.91 -12.87
C VAL A 89 19.24 -6.35 -14.26
N LEU A 90 18.51 -7.27 -14.90
CA LEU A 90 18.92 -7.84 -16.19
C LEU A 90 18.82 -6.86 -17.35
N THR A 91 17.91 -5.89 -17.30
CA THR A 91 17.85 -4.81 -18.30
C THR A 91 18.91 -3.73 -18.08
N GLY A 92 19.60 -3.76 -16.93
CA GLY A 92 20.53 -2.69 -16.54
C GLY A 92 19.85 -1.38 -16.11
N SER A 93 18.52 -1.35 -16.03
CA SER A 93 17.77 -0.17 -15.55
C SER A 93 18.09 0.18 -14.10
N ILE A 94 18.31 -0.85 -13.27
CA ILE A 94 18.78 -0.74 -11.88
C ILE A 94 19.81 -1.85 -11.66
N PRO A 95 21.11 -1.58 -11.88
CA PRO A 95 22.14 -2.61 -11.83
C PRO A 95 22.41 -3.18 -10.43
N ASN A 96 22.22 -2.37 -9.38
CA ASN A 96 22.44 -2.81 -8.01
C ASN A 96 21.24 -3.67 -7.54
N PRO A 97 21.45 -4.94 -7.12
CA PRO A 97 20.36 -5.82 -6.68
C PRO A 97 19.60 -5.30 -5.45
N VAL A 98 20.27 -4.58 -4.52
CA VAL A 98 19.60 -3.99 -3.35
C VAL A 98 18.68 -2.86 -3.78
N ASP A 99 19.12 -2.03 -4.71
CA ASP A 99 18.30 -0.95 -5.28
C ASP A 99 17.12 -1.50 -6.09
N ALA A 100 17.33 -2.54 -6.89
CA ALA A 100 16.27 -3.22 -7.62
C ALA A 100 15.24 -3.86 -6.68
N MET A 101 15.70 -4.45 -5.58
CA MET A 101 14.82 -5.00 -4.53
C MET A 101 14.03 -3.89 -3.82
N PHE A 102 14.69 -2.75 -3.50
CA PHE A 102 14.03 -1.58 -2.90
C PHE A 102 12.90 -1.07 -3.80
N GLU A 103 13.19 -0.82 -5.09
CA GLU A 103 12.21 -0.33 -6.05
C GLU A 103 11.05 -1.31 -6.23
N THR A 104 11.34 -2.62 -6.28
CA THR A 104 10.32 -3.66 -6.45
C THR A 104 9.45 -3.84 -5.21
N VAL A 105 10.06 -3.86 -4.02
CA VAL A 105 9.31 -3.90 -2.76
C VAL A 105 8.45 -2.65 -2.64
N SER A 106 8.99 -1.47 -2.92
CA SER A 106 8.24 -0.22 -2.96
C SER A 106 7.06 -0.32 -3.95
N GLY A 107 7.26 -0.96 -5.09
CA GLY A 107 6.22 -1.24 -6.07
C GLY A 107 5.11 -2.11 -5.51
N PHE A 108 5.41 -3.32 -5.07
CA PHE A 108 4.40 -4.27 -4.58
C PHE A 108 3.75 -3.83 -3.26
N THR A 109 4.51 -3.23 -2.33
CA THR A 109 3.95 -2.70 -1.08
C THR A 109 3.19 -1.40 -1.27
N THR A 110 3.14 -0.90 -2.51
CA THR A 110 2.46 0.34 -2.88
C THR A 110 2.97 1.55 -2.09
N THR A 111 4.28 1.57 -1.83
CA THR A 111 4.94 2.65 -1.10
C THR A 111 5.23 3.85 -1.99
N GLY A 112 5.75 3.62 -3.22
CA GLY A 112 6.12 4.70 -4.13
C GLY A 112 7.45 5.41 -3.83
N ALA A 113 8.18 4.99 -2.82
CA ALA A 113 9.56 5.43 -2.60
C ALA A 113 10.45 4.91 -3.72
N SER A 114 11.20 5.79 -4.38
CA SER A 114 12.04 5.43 -5.52
C SER A 114 13.51 5.75 -5.26
N ILE A 115 14.37 4.89 -5.79
CA ILE A 115 15.84 5.13 -5.80
C ILE A 115 16.29 5.77 -7.12
N LEU A 116 15.39 5.88 -8.10
CA LEU A 116 15.73 6.34 -9.43
C LEU A 116 15.87 7.86 -9.48
N PRO A 117 16.97 8.39 -10.00
CA PRO A 117 17.16 9.82 -10.19
C PRO A 117 16.36 10.37 -11.38
N ALA A 118 16.12 9.54 -12.40
CA ALA A 118 15.37 9.87 -13.60
C ALA A 118 14.53 8.67 -14.05
N VAL A 119 13.23 8.91 -14.29
CA VAL A 119 12.30 7.85 -14.74
C VAL A 119 11.92 7.98 -16.21
N GLU A 120 12.11 9.17 -16.81
CA GLU A 120 11.73 9.43 -18.21
C GLU A 120 12.53 8.63 -19.21
N ASP A 121 13.80 8.29 -18.87
CA ASP A 121 14.73 7.55 -19.74
C ASP A 121 14.54 6.03 -19.66
N LEU A 122 13.66 5.56 -18.80
CA LEU A 122 13.43 4.12 -18.64
C LEU A 122 12.64 3.54 -19.84
N PRO A 123 12.97 2.28 -20.25
CA PRO A 123 12.18 1.56 -21.23
C PRO A 123 10.69 1.49 -20.84
N ARG A 124 9.80 1.55 -21.82
CA ARG A 124 8.34 1.53 -21.61
C ARG A 124 7.86 0.26 -20.90
N GLY A 125 8.46 -0.88 -21.23
CA GLY A 125 8.17 -2.15 -20.52
C GLY A 125 8.51 -2.10 -19.04
N ILE A 126 9.64 -1.46 -18.67
CA ILE A 126 10.07 -1.28 -17.28
C ILE A 126 9.15 -0.28 -16.56
N LEU A 127 8.79 0.85 -17.18
CA LEU A 127 7.82 1.80 -16.64
C LEU A 127 6.45 1.16 -16.41
N PHE A 128 6.01 0.33 -17.37
CA PHE A 128 4.77 -0.45 -17.22
C PHE A 128 4.86 -1.37 -16.00
N TRP A 129 5.93 -2.18 -15.88
CA TRP A 129 6.11 -3.11 -14.77
C TRP A 129 6.10 -2.38 -13.43
N ARG A 130 6.85 -1.30 -13.33
CA ARG A 130 6.95 -0.45 -12.14
C ARG A 130 5.58 0.03 -11.64
N SER A 131 4.73 0.58 -12.52
CA SER A 131 3.37 1.02 -12.17
C SER A 131 2.41 -0.15 -11.96
N PHE A 132 2.57 -1.24 -12.69
CA PHE A 132 1.71 -2.42 -12.60
C PHE A 132 1.91 -3.18 -11.29
N THR A 133 3.12 -3.17 -10.71
CA THR A 133 3.34 -3.73 -9.36
C THR A 133 2.47 -3.06 -8.31
N HIS A 134 2.21 -1.74 -8.41
CA HIS A 134 1.25 -1.06 -7.54
C HIS A 134 -0.16 -1.59 -7.68
N TRP A 135 -0.61 -1.82 -8.92
CA TRP A 135 -1.95 -2.33 -9.16
C TRP A 135 -2.13 -3.75 -8.58
N ILE A 136 -1.11 -4.60 -8.73
CA ILE A 136 -1.10 -5.96 -8.14
C ILE A 136 -1.09 -5.87 -6.61
N GLY A 137 -0.23 -5.02 -6.05
CA GLY A 137 -0.04 -4.87 -4.61
C GLY A 137 -1.21 -4.21 -3.89
N GLY A 138 -1.97 -3.33 -4.58
CA GLY A 138 -3.03 -2.51 -3.98
C GLY A 138 -4.14 -3.32 -3.30
N MET A 139 -4.64 -4.36 -3.95
CA MET A 139 -5.64 -5.26 -3.35
C MET A 139 -5.06 -6.45 -2.60
N GLY A 140 -3.72 -6.55 -2.54
CA GLY A 140 -3.04 -7.68 -1.92
C GLY A 140 -2.92 -8.90 -2.83
N VAL A 141 -1.73 -9.46 -2.85
CA VAL A 141 -1.37 -10.57 -3.75
C VAL A 141 -2.13 -11.85 -3.40
N LEU A 142 -2.29 -12.13 -2.10
CA LEU A 142 -3.01 -13.33 -1.64
C LEU A 142 -4.52 -13.20 -1.81
N VAL A 143 -5.10 -12.02 -1.66
CA VAL A 143 -6.53 -11.79 -1.95
C VAL A 143 -6.80 -11.98 -3.44
N PHE A 144 -5.87 -11.55 -4.32
CA PHE A 144 -5.92 -11.84 -5.75
C PHE A 144 -5.91 -13.36 -6.01
N LEU A 145 -4.96 -14.07 -5.41
CA LEU A 145 -4.86 -15.53 -5.53
C LEU A 145 -6.13 -16.24 -5.04
N LEU A 146 -6.68 -15.81 -3.90
CA LEU A 146 -7.93 -16.36 -3.34
C LEU A 146 -9.14 -16.13 -4.25
N SER A 147 -9.15 -15.05 -5.04
CA SER A 147 -10.23 -14.78 -6.00
C SER A 147 -10.22 -15.71 -7.18
N LEU A 148 -9.03 -16.19 -7.60
CA LEU A 148 -8.83 -17.00 -8.79
C LEU A 148 -8.89 -18.50 -8.49
N LEU A 149 -8.32 -18.95 -7.37
CA LEU A 149 -8.14 -20.37 -7.08
C LEU A 149 -9.23 -20.93 -6.14
N PRO A 150 -9.86 -22.06 -6.49
CA PRO A 150 -10.72 -22.80 -5.59
C PRO A 150 -9.86 -23.60 -4.61
N LEU A 151 -9.32 -22.97 -3.59
CA LEU A 151 -8.58 -23.65 -2.54
C LEU A 151 -9.59 -24.40 -1.65
N THR A 152 -9.37 -25.67 -1.34
CA THR A 152 -10.21 -26.47 -0.48
C THR A 152 -9.73 -26.44 0.98
N GLY A 153 -10.66 -26.35 1.94
CA GLY A 153 -10.36 -26.40 3.38
C GLY A 153 -10.27 -25.03 4.07
N GLY A 154 -10.00 -25.02 5.38
CA GLY A 154 -9.98 -23.83 6.24
C GLY A 154 -8.84 -22.81 5.99
N SER A 155 -7.94 -23.10 5.06
CA SER A 155 -6.79 -22.28 4.71
C SER A 155 -7.15 -20.88 4.20
N HIS A 156 -8.30 -20.72 3.54
CA HIS A 156 -8.76 -19.41 3.03
C HIS A 156 -8.93 -18.34 4.10
N VAL A 157 -9.53 -18.73 5.24
CA VAL A 157 -9.82 -17.77 6.33
C VAL A 157 -8.53 -17.29 6.97
N ASN A 158 -7.56 -18.18 7.17
CA ASN A 158 -6.30 -17.85 7.81
C ASN A 158 -5.40 -16.99 6.91
N LEU A 159 -5.38 -17.24 5.59
CA LEU A 159 -4.66 -16.40 4.62
C LEU A 159 -5.29 -15.01 4.53
N MET A 160 -6.62 -14.91 4.40
CA MET A 160 -7.28 -13.63 4.32
C MET A 160 -7.13 -12.81 5.60
N LYS A 161 -7.12 -13.47 6.77
CA LYS A 161 -6.84 -12.80 8.05
C LYS A 161 -5.41 -12.31 8.16
N ALA A 162 -4.45 -13.00 7.53
CA ALA A 162 -3.04 -12.64 7.55
C ALA A 162 -2.71 -11.44 6.63
N GLU A 163 -3.50 -11.22 5.57
CA GLU A 163 -3.26 -10.14 4.60
C GLU A 163 -4.27 -8.98 4.70
N SER A 164 -5.48 -9.23 5.25
CA SER A 164 -6.55 -8.21 5.30
C SER A 164 -6.33 -7.23 6.43
N PRO A 165 -6.01 -5.97 6.12
CA PRO A 165 -5.69 -4.96 7.12
C PRO A 165 -6.88 -4.45 7.90
N GLY A 166 -6.74 -4.38 9.22
CA GLY A 166 -7.62 -3.68 10.13
C GLY A 166 -8.52 -4.54 11.01
N PRO A 167 -9.20 -3.92 12.00
CA PRO A 167 -10.16 -4.61 12.85
C PRO A 167 -11.31 -5.14 12.00
N GLN A 168 -11.55 -6.45 12.06
CA GLN A 168 -12.54 -7.11 11.23
C GLN A 168 -13.95 -6.60 11.52
N VAL A 169 -14.54 -5.95 10.55
CA VAL A 169 -15.96 -5.61 10.52
C VAL A 169 -16.67 -6.63 9.63
N ASP A 170 -17.75 -7.19 10.14
CA ASP A 170 -18.72 -8.14 9.54
C ASP A 170 -18.39 -8.80 8.18
N LYS A 171 -18.51 -10.13 8.12
CA LYS A 171 -18.43 -10.90 6.88
C LYS A 171 -19.50 -10.42 5.88
N LEU A 172 -19.07 -9.98 4.71
CA LEU A 172 -19.96 -9.49 3.64
C LEU A 172 -20.85 -10.60 3.05
N VAL A 173 -20.29 -11.80 2.90
CA VAL A 173 -20.95 -12.99 2.36
C VAL A 173 -20.39 -14.25 3.02
N PRO A 174 -21.18 -15.37 3.03
CA PRO A 174 -20.79 -16.61 3.69
C PRO A 174 -19.49 -17.24 3.17
N LYS A 175 -19.11 -16.96 1.90
CA LYS A 175 -17.91 -17.50 1.26
C LYS A 175 -16.85 -16.43 1.07
N VAL A 176 -15.67 -16.62 1.64
CA VAL A 176 -14.50 -15.71 1.54
C VAL A 176 -14.14 -15.41 0.07
N GLN A 177 -14.17 -16.41 -0.80
CA GLN A 177 -13.88 -16.26 -2.23
C GLN A 177 -14.87 -15.31 -2.94
N SER A 178 -16.15 -15.36 -2.59
CA SER A 178 -17.15 -14.46 -3.17
C SER A 178 -16.92 -13.01 -2.73
N THR A 179 -16.51 -12.79 -1.48
CA THR A 179 -16.12 -11.46 -0.99
C THR A 179 -14.92 -10.94 -1.77
N ALA A 180 -13.85 -11.73 -1.93
CA ALA A 180 -12.67 -11.34 -2.68
C ALA A 180 -13.01 -10.95 -4.13
N LYS A 181 -13.83 -11.76 -4.83
CA LYS A 181 -14.25 -11.46 -6.21
C LYS A 181 -15.01 -10.13 -6.33
N ILE A 182 -15.90 -9.83 -5.40
CA ILE A 182 -16.67 -8.57 -5.39
C ILE A 182 -15.73 -7.38 -5.16
N LEU A 183 -14.85 -7.46 -4.19
CA LEU A 183 -13.90 -6.39 -3.88
C LEU A 183 -12.97 -6.13 -5.07
N TYR A 184 -12.43 -7.20 -5.72
CA TYR A 184 -11.65 -7.08 -6.95
C TYR A 184 -12.46 -6.47 -8.11
N GLY A 185 -13.74 -6.84 -8.23
CA GLY A 185 -14.62 -6.27 -9.25
C GLY A 185 -14.80 -4.75 -9.07
N ILE A 186 -14.97 -4.28 -7.82
CA ILE A 186 -15.07 -2.86 -7.50
C ILE A 186 -13.74 -2.14 -7.79
N TYR A 187 -12.62 -2.74 -7.38
CA TYR A 187 -11.28 -2.22 -7.64
C TYR A 187 -11.02 -2.04 -9.13
N PHE A 188 -11.29 -3.07 -9.93
CA PHE A 188 -11.14 -3.04 -11.37
C PHE A 188 -12.06 -1.99 -12.01
N LEU A 189 -13.32 -1.93 -11.59
CA LEU A 189 -14.29 -0.94 -12.11
C LEU A 189 -13.82 0.50 -11.86
N LEU A 190 -13.36 0.80 -10.64
CA LEU A 190 -12.83 2.14 -10.32
C LEU A 190 -11.58 2.45 -11.14
N THR A 191 -10.68 1.48 -11.34
CA THR A 191 -9.48 1.65 -12.20
C THR A 191 -9.88 2.01 -13.64
N VAL A 192 -10.86 1.29 -14.21
CA VAL A 192 -11.35 1.55 -15.58
C VAL A 192 -12.01 2.92 -15.65
N LEU A 193 -12.82 3.29 -14.66
CA LEU A 193 -13.45 4.61 -14.62
C LEU A 193 -12.40 5.72 -14.59
N GLU A 194 -11.39 5.62 -13.72
CA GLU A 194 -10.30 6.60 -13.68
C GLU A 194 -9.59 6.71 -15.04
N PHE A 195 -9.21 5.57 -15.63
CA PHE A 195 -8.59 5.51 -16.94
C PHE A 195 -9.42 6.26 -18.00
N MET A 196 -10.75 6.06 -18.03
CA MET A 196 -11.65 6.75 -18.96
C MET A 196 -11.67 8.27 -18.72
N PHE A 197 -11.68 8.73 -17.46
CA PHE A 197 -11.63 10.16 -17.15
C PHE A 197 -10.28 10.77 -17.54
N LEU A 198 -9.16 10.07 -17.37
CA LEU A 198 -7.84 10.56 -17.80
C LEU A 198 -7.75 10.67 -19.32
N ILE A 199 -8.26 9.70 -20.08
CA ILE A 199 -8.36 9.77 -21.55
C ILE A 199 -9.25 10.94 -21.99
N ALA A 200 -10.38 11.15 -21.32
CA ALA A 200 -11.24 12.31 -21.59
C ALA A 200 -10.52 13.65 -21.34
N GLY A 201 -9.56 13.67 -20.38
CA GLY A 201 -8.64 14.79 -20.14
C GLY A 201 -7.50 14.90 -21.16
N ARG A 202 -7.51 14.12 -22.24
CA ARG A 202 -6.49 14.06 -23.31
C ARG A 202 -5.11 13.58 -22.84
N MET A 203 -5.04 12.79 -21.77
CA MET A 203 -3.81 12.11 -21.39
C MET A 203 -3.50 10.99 -22.39
N PRO A 204 -2.24 10.80 -22.84
CA PRO A 204 -1.86 9.67 -23.70
C PRO A 204 -2.24 8.34 -23.04
N VAL A 205 -2.67 7.36 -23.86
CA VAL A 205 -3.20 6.06 -23.38
C VAL A 205 -2.24 5.36 -22.43
N PHE A 206 -0.94 5.34 -22.76
CA PHE A 206 0.08 4.70 -21.93
C PHE A 206 0.23 5.40 -20.58
N GLU A 207 0.32 6.74 -20.57
CA GLU A 207 0.45 7.53 -19.33
C GLU A 207 -0.80 7.41 -18.46
N ALA A 208 -2.00 7.43 -19.09
CA ALA A 208 -3.28 7.23 -18.39
C ALA A 208 -3.35 5.85 -17.73
N LEU A 209 -2.83 4.81 -18.38
CA LEU A 209 -2.78 3.45 -17.85
C LEU A 209 -1.85 3.37 -16.63
N LEU A 210 -0.63 3.91 -16.75
CA LEU A 210 0.33 3.94 -15.64
C LEU A 210 -0.20 4.72 -14.44
N THR A 211 -0.83 5.88 -14.70
CA THR A 211 -1.46 6.71 -13.67
C THR A 211 -2.57 5.94 -12.95
N SER A 212 -3.47 5.31 -13.71
CA SER A 212 -4.57 4.53 -13.13
C SER A 212 -4.07 3.36 -12.27
N PHE A 213 -2.97 2.71 -12.65
CA PHE A 213 -2.35 1.67 -11.83
C PHE A 213 -1.77 2.23 -10.53
N GLY A 214 -1.06 3.36 -10.61
CA GLY A 214 -0.47 4.02 -9.44
C GLY A 214 -1.53 4.56 -8.48
N THR A 215 -2.59 5.17 -9.00
CA THR A 215 -3.70 5.69 -8.18
C THR A 215 -4.50 4.55 -7.53
N ALA A 216 -4.89 3.55 -8.34
CA ALA A 216 -5.69 2.43 -7.86
C ALA A 216 -4.97 1.64 -6.75
N GLY A 217 -3.68 1.37 -6.95
CA GLY A 217 -2.84 0.75 -5.93
C GLY A 217 -2.56 1.66 -4.74
N THR A 218 -2.82 2.97 -4.83
CA THR A 218 -2.34 3.98 -3.88
C THR A 218 -0.82 3.92 -3.70
N GLY A 219 -0.08 3.88 -4.84
CA GLY A 219 1.34 3.55 -4.80
C GLY A 219 2.30 4.68 -5.20
N GLY A 220 1.88 5.63 -6.05
CA GLY A 220 2.61 6.87 -6.30
C GLY A 220 3.76 6.83 -7.29
N PHE A 221 4.09 5.71 -7.89
CA PHE A 221 5.06 5.70 -8.98
C PHE A 221 4.56 6.47 -10.20
N GLY A 222 5.25 7.55 -10.53
CA GLY A 222 4.99 8.34 -11.72
C GLY A 222 5.82 7.87 -12.92
N PHE A 223 5.42 8.34 -14.10
CA PHE A 223 6.17 8.22 -15.36
C PHE A 223 7.01 9.47 -15.68
N ARG A 224 7.01 10.45 -14.74
CA ARG A 224 7.78 11.70 -14.78
C ARG A 224 8.38 11.98 -13.42
N ASN A 225 9.54 12.63 -13.40
CA ASN A 225 10.21 13.04 -12.17
C ASN A 225 9.43 14.12 -11.42
N ASP A 226 8.79 15.03 -12.16
CA ASP A 226 7.95 16.10 -11.60
C ASP A 226 6.53 15.66 -11.27
N SER A 227 6.25 14.35 -11.32
CA SER A 227 4.95 13.72 -11.05
C SER A 227 3.81 14.44 -11.79
N PHE A 228 2.89 15.14 -11.10
CA PHE A 228 1.74 15.83 -11.71
C PHE A 228 1.92 17.37 -11.78
N ALA A 229 3.11 17.92 -11.51
CA ALA A 229 3.31 19.36 -11.40
C ALA A 229 2.95 20.10 -12.71
N ARG A 230 3.24 19.49 -13.89
CA ARG A 230 2.95 20.08 -15.20
C ARG A 230 1.64 19.59 -15.84
N MET A 231 0.86 18.79 -15.13
CA MET A 231 -0.42 18.29 -15.64
C MET A 231 -1.52 19.35 -15.55
N SER A 232 -2.51 19.23 -16.44
CA SER A 232 -3.65 20.16 -16.47
C SER A 232 -4.43 20.12 -15.14
N PRO A 233 -5.08 21.22 -14.74
CA PRO A 233 -5.94 21.26 -13.57
C PRO A 233 -7.01 20.16 -13.54
N TYR A 234 -7.55 19.80 -14.71
CA TYR A 234 -8.51 18.72 -14.85
C TYR A 234 -7.93 17.38 -14.42
N ILE A 235 -6.74 17.02 -14.96
CA ILE A 235 -6.07 15.76 -14.62
C ILE A 235 -5.73 15.71 -13.11
N GLN A 236 -5.22 16.81 -12.55
CA GLN A 236 -4.93 16.90 -11.13
C GLN A 236 -6.19 16.66 -10.28
N TRP A 237 -7.34 17.21 -10.64
CA TRP A 237 -8.61 16.96 -9.94
C TRP A 237 -9.10 15.51 -10.09
N VAL A 238 -9.01 14.94 -11.30
CA VAL A 238 -9.38 13.53 -11.53
C VAL A 238 -8.56 12.63 -10.61
N VAL A 239 -7.23 12.77 -10.63
CA VAL A 239 -6.34 11.96 -9.78
C VAL A 239 -6.63 12.18 -8.30
N THR A 240 -6.84 13.44 -7.86
CA THR A 240 -7.19 13.75 -6.46
C THR A 240 -8.46 13.01 -6.01
N ILE A 241 -9.52 13.07 -6.83
CA ILE A 241 -10.79 12.43 -6.50
C ILE A 241 -10.62 10.92 -6.43
N PHE A 242 -9.93 10.31 -7.40
CA PHE A 242 -9.75 8.86 -7.42
C PHE A 242 -8.81 8.36 -6.31
N MET A 243 -7.74 9.10 -5.94
CA MET A 243 -6.93 8.81 -4.75
C MET A 243 -7.82 8.72 -3.51
N ILE A 244 -8.67 9.74 -3.28
CA ILE A 244 -9.57 9.78 -2.12
C ILE A 244 -10.57 8.61 -2.19
N LEU A 245 -11.12 8.28 -3.36
CA LEU A 245 -12.03 7.15 -3.53
C LEU A 245 -11.37 5.81 -3.23
N PHE A 246 -10.16 5.55 -3.70
CA PHE A 246 -9.42 4.31 -3.40
C PHE A 246 -9.03 4.20 -1.91
N GLY A 247 -8.93 5.33 -1.19
CA GLY A 247 -8.72 5.35 0.27
C GLY A 247 -9.96 5.04 1.11
N VAL A 248 -11.16 4.97 0.52
CA VAL A 248 -12.40 4.59 1.23
C VAL A 248 -12.46 3.09 1.43
N ASN A 249 -13.05 2.66 2.54
CA ASN A 249 -13.33 1.25 2.82
C ASN A 249 -14.18 0.61 1.70
N PHE A 250 -13.66 -0.45 1.06
CA PHE A 250 -14.34 -1.13 -0.04
C PHE A 250 -15.68 -1.77 0.36
N ASN A 251 -15.87 -2.08 1.66
CA ASN A 251 -17.16 -2.51 2.17
C ASN A 251 -18.25 -1.43 2.04
N ALA A 252 -17.89 -0.14 2.11
CA ALA A 252 -18.83 0.94 1.88
C ALA A 252 -19.34 0.93 0.43
N TYR A 253 -18.47 0.70 -0.55
CA TYR A 253 -18.89 0.54 -1.94
C TYR A 253 -19.81 -0.67 -2.16
N PHE A 254 -19.50 -1.79 -1.51
CA PHE A 254 -20.39 -2.96 -1.55
C PHE A 254 -21.79 -2.62 -1.00
N LEU A 255 -21.86 -1.89 0.12
CA LEU A 255 -23.15 -1.43 0.68
C LEU A 255 -23.89 -0.47 -0.27
N LEU A 256 -23.15 0.40 -0.99
CA LEU A 256 -23.74 1.27 -2.02
C LEU A 256 -24.32 0.46 -3.19
N LEU A 257 -23.60 -0.54 -3.69
CA LEU A 257 -24.08 -1.46 -4.73
C LEU A 257 -25.35 -2.22 -4.30
N MET A 258 -25.43 -2.59 -3.02
CA MET A 258 -26.60 -3.23 -2.42
C MET A 258 -27.73 -2.24 -2.07
N ARG A 259 -27.63 -0.98 -2.52
CA ARG A 259 -28.57 0.13 -2.26
C ARG A 259 -28.81 0.42 -0.76
N ARG A 260 -27.83 0.08 0.09
CA ARG A 260 -27.90 0.33 1.55
C ARG A 260 -27.22 1.65 1.92
N PHE A 261 -27.58 2.75 1.25
CA PHE A 261 -26.94 4.06 1.37
C PHE A 261 -26.82 4.57 2.81
N ARG A 262 -27.89 4.40 3.62
CA ARG A 262 -27.90 4.83 5.04
C ARG A 262 -26.83 4.12 5.87
N ARG A 263 -26.56 2.83 5.61
CA ARG A 263 -25.52 2.07 6.33
C ARG A 263 -24.12 2.47 5.87
N ALA A 264 -23.92 2.71 4.60
CA ALA A 264 -22.64 3.19 4.08
C ALA A 264 -22.29 4.57 4.67
N ALA A 265 -23.24 5.50 4.68
CA ALA A 265 -23.07 6.84 5.25
C ALA A 265 -23.00 6.85 6.80
N ALA A 266 -23.49 5.83 7.48
CA ALA A 266 -23.44 5.71 8.93
C ALA A 266 -22.09 5.23 9.46
N SER A 267 -21.18 4.75 8.59
CA SER A 267 -19.85 4.32 9.02
C SER A 267 -19.07 5.46 9.64
N GLU A 268 -18.70 5.29 10.91
CA GLU A 268 -17.93 6.29 11.66
C GLU A 268 -16.55 6.50 11.07
N GLU A 269 -15.91 5.44 10.58
CA GLU A 269 -14.61 5.50 9.93
C GLU A 269 -14.64 6.35 8.66
N VAL A 270 -15.61 6.10 7.77
CA VAL A 270 -15.74 6.83 6.50
C VAL A 270 -16.02 8.31 6.76
N ARG A 271 -16.90 8.62 7.73
CA ARG A 271 -17.17 10.01 8.12
C ARG A 271 -15.94 10.71 8.68
N ALA A 272 -15.22 10.05 9.59
CA ALA A 272 -13.99 10.61 10.16
C ALA A 272 -12.93 10.85 9.08
N TYR A 273 -12.77 9.92 8.14
CA TYR A 273 -11.86 10.06 7.00
C TYR A 273 -12.14 11.33 6.18
N PHE A 274 -13.39 11.55 5.76
CA PHE A 274 -13.75 12.76 5.02
C PHE A 274 -13.65 14.04 5.84
N VAL A 275 -13.94 14.00 7.14
CA VAL A 275 -13.77 15.16 8.03
C VAL A 275 -12.29 15.53 8.16
N ILE A 276 -11.40 14.54 8.36
CA ILE A 276 -9.95 14.78 8.45
C ILE A 276 -9.45 15.42 7.16
N ILE A 277 -9.82 14.88 5.99
CA ILE A 277 -9.46 15.45 4.69
C ILE A 277 -9.98 16.90 4.58
N GLY A 278 -11.26 17.12 4.84
CA GLY A 278 -11.86 18.44 4.71
C GLY A 278 -11.19 19.50 5.59
N VAL A 279 -10.95 19.15 6.86
CA VAL A 279 -10.28 20.05 7.83
C VAL A 279 -8.85 20.34 7.37
N ALA A 280 -8.08 19.31 7.00
CA ALA A 280 -6.70 19.49 6.53
C ALA A 280 -6.63 20.36 5.26
N VAL A 281 -7.50 20.10 4.29
CA VAL A 281 -7.58 20.90 3.04
C VAL A 281 -7.89 22.36 3.35
N VAL A 282 -8.86 22.65 4.22
CA VAL A 282 -9.22 24.03 4.57
C VAL A 282 -8.04 24.75 5.24
N ILE A 283 -7.40 24.14 6.24
CA ILE A 283 -6.29 24.76 6.97
C ILE A 283 -5.10 25.00 6.04
N ILE A 284 -4.71 23.98 5.24
CA ILE A 284 -3.58 24.11 4.32
C ILE A 284 -3.90 25.16 3.25
N THR A 285 -5.10 25.15 2.64
CA THR A 285 -5.50 26.15 1.65
C THR A 285 -5.36 27.58 2.18
N ALA A 286 -5.83 27.82 3.41
CA ALA A 286 -5.70 29.13 4.05
C ALA A 286 -4.24 29.51 4.30
N ASN A 287 -3.39 28.56 4.67
CA ASN A 287 -1.99 28.79 4.99
C ASN A 287 -1.10 29.05 3.76
N ILE A 288 -1.41 28.38 2.60
CA ILE A 288 -0.64 28.54 1.35
C ILE A 288 -1.27 29.52 0.36
N TYR A 289 -2.39 30.17 0.71
CA TYR A 289 -3.13 31.07 -0.20
C TYR A 289 -2.26 32.14 -0.83
N SER A 290 -1.35 32.75 -0.07
CA SER A 290 -0.44 33.80 -0.53
C SER A 290 0.64 33.32 -1.52
N MET A 291 0.84 32.01 -1.64
CA MET A 291 1.86 31.43 -2.51
C MET A 291 1.34 31.17 -3.94
N TYR A 292 0.03 31.21 -4.14
CA TYR A 292 -0.61 30.84 -5.41
C TYR A 292 -1.48 31.99 -5.99
N ASN A 293 -1.83 31.86 -7.27
CA ASN A 293 -2.55 32.91 -8.01
C ASN A 293 -4.07 32.90 -7.72
N GLY A 294 -4.48 32.55 -6.51
CA GLY A 294 -5.87 32.61 -6.05
C GLY A 294 -6.36 31.33 -5.37
N LEU A 295 -7.57 31.44 -4.80
CA LEU A 295 -8.17 30.39 -3.96
C LEU A 295 -8.31 29.04 -4.71
N GLY A 296 -8.67 29.06 -6.00
CA GLY A 296 -8.89 27.84 -6.78
C GLY A 296 -7.61 27.02 -6.97
N GLU A 297 -6.47 27.69 -7.19
CA GLU A 297 -5.18 27.01 -7.31
C GLU A 297 -4.70 26.50 -5.96
N ALA A 298 -4.72 27.34 -4.92
CA ALA A 298 -4.35 26.93 -3.58
C ALA A 298 -5.20 25.74 -3.08
N LEU A 299 -6.51 25.77 -3.31
CA LEU A 299 -7.41 24.66 -2.97
C LEU A 299 -7.05 23.37 -3.72
N ARG A 300 -6.77 23.47 -5.03
CA ARG A 300 -6.38 22.30 -5.85
C ARG A 300 -5.09 21.67 -5.33
N GLN A 301 -4.06 22.47 -5.07
CA GLN A 301 -2.79 21.97 -4.56
C GLN A 301 -2.93 21.36 -3.15
N ALA A 302 -3.65 22.04 -2.24
CA ALA A 302 -3.94 21.51 -0.92
C ALA A 302 -4.70 20.18 -0.97
N ALA A 303 -5.78 20.11 -1.77
CA ALA A 303 -6.59 18.91 -1.90
C ALA A 303 -5.79 17.74 -2.51
N PHE A 304 -4.95 18.02 -3.52
CA PHE A 304 -4.09 17.02 -4.13
C PHE A 304 -3.11 16.42 -3.11
N GLN A 305 -2.35 17.27 -2.38
CA GLN A 305 -1.35 16.80 -1.42
C GLN A 305 -2.00 16.10 -0.22
N VAL A 306 -3.08 16.65 0.33
CA VAL A 306 -3.83 16.00 1.42
C VAL A 306 -4.37 14.65 0.95
N GLY A 307 -5.00 14.60 -0.23
CA GLY A 307 -5.49 13.34 -0.82
C GLY A 307 -4.36 12.33 -1.01
N SER A 308 -3.25 12.76 -1.59
CA SER A 308 -2.08 11.92 -1.83
C SER A 308 -1.48 11.32 -0.55
N ILE A 309 -1.28 12.14 0.48
CA ILE A 309 -0.62 11.72 1.71
C ILE A 309 -1.53 10.85 2.59
N ILE A 310 -2.79 11.26 2.81
CA ILE A 310 -3.68 10.49 3.70
C ILE A 310 -4.06 9.13 3.11
N THR A 311 -4.15 9.04 1.78
CA THR A 311 -4.42 7.76 1.09
C THR A 311 -3.18 6.92 0.92
N THR A 312 -2.03 7.45 1.33
CA THR A 312 -0.71 6.85 1.12
C THR A 312 -0.37 6.60 -0.35
N THR A 313 -0.88 7.44 -1.25
CA THR A 313 -0.58 7.32 -2.70
C THR A 313 0.79 7.86 -3.06
N GLY A 314 1.18 9.03 -2.50
CA GLY A 314 2.51 9.59 -2.72
C GLY A 314 2.74 10.37 -4.01
N PHE A 315 1.73 10.58 -4.87
CA PHE A 315 1.85 11.51 -5.99
C PHE A 315 1.99 12.94 -5.51
N SER A 316 2.71 13.77 -6.28
CA SER A 316 2.85 15.20 -5.99
C SER A 316 2.46 16.06 -7.19
N SER A 317 1.80 17.20 -6.93
CA SER A 317 1.46 18.22 -7.92
C SER A 317 2.31 19.49 -7.78
N CYS A 318 3.10 19.56 -6.72
CA CYS A 318 4.05 20.63 -6.43
C CYS A 318 5.08 20.17 -5.41
N ASP A 319 6.14 20.94 -5.24
CA ASP A 319 7.10 20.71 -4.16
C ASP A 319 6.54 21.28 -2.85
N PHE A 320 5.90 20.42 -2.05
CA PHE A 320 5.34 20.82 -0.76
C PHE A 320 6.42 21.01 0.34
N ASP A 321 7.67 20.65 0.08
CA ASP A 321 8.76 20.95 1.01
C ASP A 321 9.05 22.47 1.10
N LEU A 322 8.63 23.20 0.07
CA LEU A 322 8.68 24.68 0.05
C LEU A 322 7.51 25.33 0.80
N TRP A 323 6.52 24.59 1.26
CA TRP A 323 5.35 25.13 1.94
C TRP A 323 5.68 25.60 3.36
N PRO A 324 4.84 26.51 3.93
CA PRO A 324 5.00 26.95 5.32
C PRO A 324 4.98 25.76 6.30
N THR A 325 5.69 25.87 7.40
CA THR A 325 5.91 24.81 8.39
C THR A 325 4.61 24.15 8.84
N LEU A 326 3.56 24.93 9.15
CA LEU A 326 2.27 24.39 9.55
C LEU A 326 1.69 23.42 8.51
N SER A 327 1.75 23.74 7.22
CA SER A 327 1.25 22.86 6.16
C SER A 327 2.08 21.58 6.05
N LYS A 328 3.40 21.65 6.18
CA LYS A 328 4.28 20.48 6.21
C LYS A 328 4.01 19.57 7.41
N GLU A 329 3.85 20.16 8.60
CA GLU A 329 3.53 19.40 9.83
C GLU A 329 2.18 18.69 9.72
N ILE A 330 1.15 19.32 9.14
CA ILE A 330 -0.14 18.68 8.90
C ILE A 330 0.04 17.47 7.94
N LEU A 331 0.81 17.64 6.85
CA LEU A 331 1.08 16.52 5.94
C LEU A 331 1.83 15.38 6.65
N VAL A 332 2.85 15.68 7.46
CA VAL A 332 3.57 14.69 8.25
C VAL A 332 2.64 13.97 9.24
N MET A 333 1.72 14.67 9.90
CA MET A 333 0.72 14.03 10.77
C MET A 333 -0.22 13.13 9.98
N LEU A 334 -0.63 13.53 8.77
CA LEU A 334 -1.45 12.70 7.90
C LEU A 334 -0.75 11.43 7.44
N MET A 335 0.61 11.39 7.36
CA MET A 335 1.37 10.18 7.07
C MET A 335 1.07 9.05 8.06
N PHE A 336 0.85 9.39 9.33
CA PHE A 336 0.53 8.40 10.37
C PHE A 336 -0.95 8.03 10.41
N VAL A 337 -1.84 8.90 9.95
CA VAL A 337 -3.29 8.64 9.94
C VAL A 337 -3.65 7.49 9.01
N GLY A 338 -3.20 7.58 7.76
CA GLY A 338 -3.50 6.60 6.71
C GLY A 338 -4.96 6.64 6.22
N ALA A 339 -5.31 5.68 5.38
CA ALA A 339 -6.65 5.54 4.80
C ALA A 339 -7.60 4.71 5.67
N CYS A 340 -8.80 4.39 5.16
CA CYS A 340 -9.74 3.51 5.84
C CYS A 340 -9.24 2.06 5.86
N ALA A 341 -9.62 1.30 6.89
CA ALA A 341 -9.42 -0.15 6.91
C ALA A 341 -10.20 -0.81 5.76
N GLY A 342 -9.58 -1.80 5.10
CA GLY A 342 -10.16 -2.44 3.92
C GLY A 342 -10.23 -1.54 2.69
N SER A 343 -9.34 -0.56 2.58
CA SER A 343 -8.97 0.18 1.37
C SER A 343 -7.63 -0.30 0.84
N THR A 344 -7.15 0.28 -0.27
CA THR A 344 -5.80 -0.01 -0.81
C THR A 344 -4.68 0.70 -0.06
N GLY A 345 -4.98 1.78 0.68
CA GLY A 345 -3.99 2.59 1.38
C GLY A 345 -3.26 1.89 2.53
N GLY A 346 -2.08 2.39 2.88
CA GLY A 346 -1.25 2.00 4.02
C GLY A 346 -1.55 2.75 5.32
N GLY A 347 -0.56 2.93 6.18
CA GLY A 347 -0.63 3.66 7.44
C GLY A 347 -1.34 2.92 8.58
N ILE A 348 -1.48 3.60 9.73
CA ILE A 348 -2.10 3.03 10.95
C ILE A 348 -3.59 2.71 10.76
N LYS A 349 -4.28 3.39 9.87
CA LYS A 349 -5.72 3.36 9.55
C LYS A 349 -6.59 4.20 10.49
N VAL A 350 -7.54 4.92 9.86
CA VAL A 350 -8.50 5.78 10.58
C VAL A 350 -9.27 5.03 11.66
N SER A 351 -9.66 3.77 11.40
CA SER A 351 -10.39 2.94 12.39
C SER A 351 -9.61 2.72 13.68
N ARG A 352 -8.29 2.49 13.61
CA ARG A 352 -7.45 2.31 14.81
C ARG A 352 -7.32 3.62 15.59
N LEU A 353 -7.15 4.75 14.92
CA LEU A 353 -7.11 6.06 15.57
C LEU A 353 -8.43 6.38 16.30
N LEU A 354 -9.58 6.08 15.68
CA LEU A 354 -10.88 6.22 16.32
C LEU A 354 -11.00 5.31 17.55
N LEU A 355 -10.58 4.04 17.45
CA LEU A 355 -10.58 3.10 18.58
C LEU A 355 -9.69 3.58 19.72
N MET A 356 -8.48 4.07 19.41
CA MET A 356 -7.58 4.62 20.41
C MET A 356 -8.18 5.84 21.11
N GLY A 357 -8.71 6.81 20.37
CA GLY A 357 -9.35 8.00 20.94
C GLY A 357 -10.55 7.64 21.84
N LYS A 358 -11.38 6.68 21.42
CA LYS A 358 -12.50 6.19 22.23
C LYS A 358 -12.02 5.43 23.47
N THR A 359 -10.93 4.67 23.35
CA THR A 359 -10.33 3.94 24.49
C THR A 359 -9.79 4.93 25.53
N VAL A 360 -9.04 5.96 25.09
CA VAL A 360 -8.59 7.04 26.00
C VAL A 360 -9.78 7.70 26.68
N GLY A 361 -10.83 8.05 25.93
CA GLY A 361 -12.06 8.65 26.50
C GLY A 361 -12.77 7.73 27.52
N LYS A 362 -12.74 6.41 27.29
CA LYS A 362 -13.25 5.42 28.25
C LYS A 362 -12.42 5.43 29.54
N GLU A 363 -11.09 5.33 29.42
CA GLU A 363 -10.18 5.28 30.58
C GLU A 363 -10.28 6.57 31.42
N LEU A 364 -10.37 7.75 30.79
CA LEU A 364 -10.61 9.01 31.48
C LEU A 364 -11.95 9.02 32.26
N LYS A 365 -13.02 8.48 31.66
CA LYS A 365 -14.32 8.34 32.35
C LYS A 365 -14.25 7.40 33.53
N GLN A 366 -13.52 6.28 33.42
CA GLN A 366 -13.34 5.32 34.50
C GLN A 366 -12.45 5.87 35.61
N ALA A 367 -11.44 6.69 35.28
CA ALA A 367 -10.62 7.38 36.29
C ALA A 367 -11.43 8.37 37.12
N LEU A 368 -12.40 9.06 36.49
CA LEU A 368 -13.31 10.00 37.20
C LEU A 368 -14.43 9.26 37.94
N HIS A 369 -14.93 8.16 37.41
CA HIS A 369 -16.04 7.39 37.94
C HIS A 369 -15.72 5.90 37.90
N PRO A 370 -15.01 5.33 38.89
CA PRO A 370 -14.50 3.95 38.85
C PRO A 370 -15.57 2.87 38.65
N GLN A 371 -16.81 3.12 39.02
CA GLN A 371 -17.91 2.15 38.90
C GLN A 371 -18.64 2.23 37.56
N VAL A 372 -18.27 3.14 36.66
CA VAL A 372 -18.92 3.29 35.36
C VAL A 372 -18.50 2.19 34.39
N VAL A 373 -19.47 1.45 33.88
CA VAL A 373 -19.29 0.50 32.77
C VAL A 373 -19.44 1.28 31.46
N ALA A 374 -18.31 1.67 30.85
CA ALA A 374 -18.29 2.42 29.59
C ALA A 374 -17.73 1.53 28.45
N PRO A 375 -18.56 0.76 27.71
CA PRO A 375 -18.08 -0.03 26.61
C PRO A 375 -17.67 0.87 25.42
N VAL A 376 -16.53 0.57 24.80
CA VAL A 376 -16.13 1.20 23.54
C VAL A 376 -17.06 0.70 22.43
N ARG A 377 -17.63 1.61 21.66
CA ARG A 377 -18.54 1.30 20.53
C ARG A 377 -18.00 1.87 19.24
N MET A 378 -18.18 1.11 18.14
CA MET A 378 -17.90 1.52 16.77
C MET A 378 -19.06 1.11 15.87
N ASP A 379 -19.54 2.03 15.06
CA ASP A 379 -20.76 1.85 14.24
C ASP A 379 -21.96 1.35 15.04
N GLY A 380 -22.11 1.81 16.29
CA GLY A 380 -23.17 1.43 17.22
C GLY A 380 -22.99 0.06 17.91
N LYS A 381 -21.99 -0.72 17.56
CA LYS A 381 -21.68 -2.04 18.14
C LYS A 381 -20.60 -1.94 19.21
N VAL A 382 -20.69 -2.77 20.24
CA VAL A 382 -19.64 -2.89 21.27
C VAL A 382 -18.44 -3.60 20.67
N VAL A 383 -17.26 -3.01 20.84
CA VAL A 383 -15.98 -3.59 20.37
C VAL A 383 -15.44 -4.55 21.43
N ASN A 384 -15.02 -5.74 21.00
CA ASN A 384 -14.43 -6.76 21.87
C ASN A 384 -13.12 -6.28 22.49
N HIS A 385 -12.86 -6.68 23.73
CA HIS A 385 -11.60 -6.39 24.42
C HIS A 385 -10.37 -6.89 23.67
N GLU A 386 -10.46 -8.03 22.99
CA GLU A 386 -9.37 -8.56 22.15
C GLU A 386 -8.99 -7.61 21.01
N THR A 387 -9.97 -6.99 20.36
CA THR A 387 -9.73 -6.03 19.27
C THR A 387 -9.04 -4.77 19.80
N ILE A 388 -9.47 -4.26 20.97
CA ILE A 388 -8.83 -3.10 21.60
C ILE A 388 -7.40 -3.43 22.01
N ARG A 389 -7.18 -4.60 22.65
CA ARG A 389 -5.83 -5.06 23.02
C ARG A 389 -4.94 -5.23 21.78
N ALA A 390 -5.44 -5.86 20.72
CA ALA A 390 -4.69 -6.06 19.50
C ALA A 390 -4.30 -4.72 18.85
N THR A 391 -5.19 -3.71 18.89
CA THR A 391 -4.90 -2.36 18.40
C THR A 391 -3.78 -1.69 19.23
N ASN A 392 -3.83 -1.77 20.54
CA ASN A 392 -2.81 -1.18 21.41
C ASN A 392 -1.45 -1.88 21.22
N VAL A 393 -1.43 -3.21 21.10
CA VAL A 393 -0.18 -3.97 20.85
C VAL A 393 0.39 -3.64 19.46
N PHE A 394 -0.48 -3.47 18.45
CA PHE A 394 -0.04 -3.03 17.13
C PHE A 394 0.65 -1.68 17.18
N VAL A 395 0.06 -0.69 17.86
CA VAL A 395 0.64 0.65 17.96
C VAL A 395 1.95 0.63 18.75
N ALA A 396 2.03 -0.15 19.83
CA ALA A 396 3.28 -0.32 20.57
C ALA A 396 4.38 -0.94 19.68
N ALA A 397 4.08 -2.01 18.95
CA ALA A 397 5.01 -2.62 18.00
C ALA A 397 5.43 -1.65 16.89
N TYR A 398 4.45 -0.88 16.36
CA TYR A 398 4.70 0.15 15.36
C TYR A 398 5.71 1.20 15.85
N ILE A 399 5.52 1.75 17.05
CA ILE A 399 6.43 2.74 17.64
C ILE A 399 7.82 2.15 17.85
N PHE A 400 7.91 0.88 18.28
CA PHE A 400 9.18 0.18 18.48
C PHE A 400 9.95 0.02 17.16
N ILE A 401 9.27 -0.44 16.09
CA ILE A 401 9.89 -0.59 14.77
C ILE A 401 10.31 0.77 14.23
N PHE A 402 9.42 1.77 14.31
CA PHE A 402 9.73 3.13 13.86
C PHE A 402 10.99 3.68 14.54
N ALA A 403 11.08 3.57 15.87
CA ALA A 403 12.24 4.03 16.63
C ALA A 403 13.51 3.26 16.26
N ALA A 404 13.44 1.93 16.17
CA ALA A 404 14.58 1.10 15.80
C ALA A 404 15.09 1.42 14.39
N SER A 405 14.20 1.50 13.40
CA SER A 405 14.55 1.84 12.02
C SER A 405 15.13 3.25 11.92
N PHE A 406 14.53 4.22 12.62
CA PHE A 406 15.02 5.60 12.66
C PHE A 406 16.46 5.69 13.20
N PHE A 407 16.80 4.95 14.27
CA PHE A 407 18.17 4.89 14.78
C PHE A 407 19.12 4.19 13.79
N LEU A 408 18.68 3.11 13.15
CA LEU A 408 19.54 2.36 12.23
C LEU A 408 19.90 3.19 11.00
N ILE A 409 18.96 3.92 10.38
CA ILE A 409 19.27 4.74 9.20
C ILE A 409 20.02 6.02 9.53
N SER A 410 20.02 6.47 10.82
CA SER A 410 20.79 7.64 11.23
C SER A 410 22.30 7.46 11.07
N LEU A 411 22.78 6.21 10.92
CA LEU A 411 24.17 5.90 10.65
C LEU A 411 24.68 6.46 9.30
N ASP A 412 23.75 6.76 8.37
CA ASP A 412 24.11 7.37 7.07
C ASP A 412 24.39 8.88 7.16
N GLY A 413 24.17 9.52 8.33
CA GLY A 413 24.55 10.90 8.60
C GLY A 413 23.63 11.96 7.98
N PHE A 414 22.44 11.61 7.50
CA PHE A 414 21.44 12.57 7.07
C PHE A 414 20.80 13.32 8.25
N ASP A 415 20.21 14.48 7.97
CA ASP A 415 19.52 15.27 8.99
C ASP A 415 18.29 14.57 9.57
N MET A 416 17.86 15.04 10.74
CA MET A 416 16.77 14.42 11.48
C MET A 416 15.44 14.44 10.72
N VAL A 417 15.13 15.49 9.95
CA VAL A 417 13.88 15.60 9.18
C VAL A 417 13.87 14.59 8.06
N THR A 418 14.99 14.47 7.33
CA THR A 418 15.17 13.47 6.28
C THR A 418 14.97 12.06 6.82
N ASN A 419 15.67 11.69 7.89
CA ASN A 419 15.58 10.33 8.45
C ASN A 419 14.19 10.04 9.03
N PHE A 420 13.60 10.98 9.79
CA PHE A 420 12.28 10.82 10.38
C PHE A 420 11.20 10.60 9.29
N THR A 421 11.21 11.46 8.27
CA THR A 421 10.21 11.37 7.21
C THR A 421 10.47 10.22 6.25
N ALA A 422 11.73 9.76 6.07
CA ALA A 422 12.04 8.55 5.32
C ALA A 422 11.41 7.31 5.96
N ILE A 423 11.55 7.14 7.29
CA ILE A 423 10.89 6.02 7.98
C ILE A 423 9.37 6.21 8.03
N ALA A 424 8.87 7.43 8.23
CA ALA A 424 7.44 7.69 8.16
C ALA A 424 6.87 7.31 6.78
N ALA A 425 7.56 7.65 5.70
CA ALA A 425 7.16 7.33 4.34
C ALA A 425 7.22 5.83 4.03
N THR A 426 8.28 5.13 4.45
CA THR A 426 8.47 3.70 4.16
C THR A 426 7.59 2.80 5.02
N LEU A 427 7.51 3.04 6.33
CA LEU A 427 6.69 2.22 7.25
C LEU A 427 5.17 2.43 7.05
N ASN A 428 4.75 3.61 6.57
CA ASN A 428 3.33 3.87 6.25
C ASN A 428 3.00 3.66 4.77
N ASN A 429 3.97 3.26 3.93
CA ASN A 429 3.80 2.99 2.50
C ASN A 429 3.24 4.22 1.74
N ILE A 430 3.92 5.38 1.81
CA ILE A 430 3.46 6.67 1.24
C ILE A 430 4.31 7.12 0.06
N GLY A 431 5.63 6.92 0.13
CA GLY A 431 6.62 7.32 -0.87
C GLY A 431 7.41 8.57 -0.48
N PRO A 432 6.96 9.80 -0.77
CA PRO A 432 7.74 10.98 -0.46
C PRO A 432 7.71 11.35 1.03
N GLY A 433 8.85 11.85 1.53
CA GLY A 433 8.99 12.49 2.82
C GLY A 433 9.22 14.00 2.68
N LEU A 434 10.19 14.53 3.43
CA LEU A 434 10.66 15.92 3.38
C LEU A 434 12.18 15.96 3.19
N ALA A 435 12.72 17.12 2.87
CA ALA A 435 14.14 17.36 2.66
C ALA A 435 14.74 16.43 1.59
N GLN A 436 15.77 15.62 1.90
CA GLN A 436 16.47 14.76 0.95
C GLN A 436 15.60 13.62 0.36
N VAL A 437 14.45 13.33 0.96
CA VAL A 437 13.45 12.37 0.49
C VAL A 437 12.11 13.05 0.15
N GLY A 438 12.15 14.34 -0.11
CA GLY A 438 11.00 15.17 -0.48
C GLY A 438 10.38 14.75 -1.82
N PRO A 439 9.28 15.41 -2.23
CA PRO A 439 8.48 15.03 -3.40
C PRO A 439 9.22 15.12 -4.73
N MET A 440 10.31 15.90 -4.80
CA MET A 440 11.17 16.05 -5.99
C MET A 440 12.51 15.32 -5.83
N MET A 441 12.69 14.57 -4.76
CA MET A 441 13.92 13.86 -4.41
C MET A 441 13.72 12.34 -4.47
N ASN A 442 14.75 11.56 -4.10
CA ASN A 442 14.70 10.10 -4.12
C ASN A 442 15.55 9.48 -3.00
N PHE A 443 15.41 8.18 -2.78
CA PHE A 443 16.09 7.42 -1.73
C PHE A 443 17.47 6.87 -2.19
N GLY A 444 17.93 7.21 -3.39
CA GLY A 444 19.16 6.66 -3.96
C GLY A 444 20.41 6.95 -3.14
N SER A 445 20.45 8.08 -2.43
CA SER A 445 21.60 8.52 -1.63
C SER A 445 21.84 7.70 -0.36
N TYR A 446 20.88 6.90 0.11
CA TYR A 446 21.06 6.04 1.27
C TYR A 446 21.96 4.84 0.97
N SER A 447 22.70 4.39 1.97
CA SER A 447 23.52 3.19 1.90
C SER A 447 22.69 1.90 1.72
N ASN A 448 23.32 0.84 1.22
CA ASN A 448 22.63 -0.47 1.10
C ASN A 448 22.07 -1.00 2.44
N PRO A 449 22.76 -0.91 3.60
CA PRO A 449 22.19 -1.28 4.89
C PRO A 449 20.93 -0.48 5.25
N ALA A 450 20.93 0.85 5.06
CA ALA A 450 19.76 1.68 5.32
C ALA A 450 18.59 1.32 4.39
N LYS A 451 18.86 1.05 3.10
CA LYS A 451 17.85 0.55 2.15
C LYS A 451 17.25 -0.78 2.58
N LEU A 452 18.04 -1.71 3.14
CA LEU A 452 17.53 -2.98 3.67
C LEU A 452 16.60 -2.78 4.86
N VAL A 453 16.90 -1.82 5.77
CA VAL A 453 15.98 -1.44 6.86
C VAL A 453 14.67 -0.89 6.30
N MET A 454 14.73 0.01 5.33
CA MET A 454 13.54 0.58 4.69
C MET A 454 12.74 -0.47 3.89
N ILE A 455 13.39 -1.45 3.27
CA ILE A 455 12.72 -2.61 2.64
C ILE A 455 11.93 -3.40 3.69
N PHE A 456 12.53 -3.66 4.85
CA PHE A 456 11.81 -4.30 5.95
C PHE A 456 10.62 -3.46 6.41
N ASP A 457 10.79 -2.14 6.56
CA ASP A 457 9.71 -1.24 6.98
C ASP A 457 8.55 -1.23 5.99
N MET A 458 8.82 -1.16 4.68
CA MET A 458 7.80 -1.23 3.64
C MET A 458 6.99 -2.53 3.68
N LEU A 459 7.66 -3.67 3.88
CA LEU A 459 7.01 -4.97 4.03
C LEU A 459 6.23 -5.06 5.34
N ALA A 460 6.81 -4.61 6.46
CA ALA A 460 6.17 -4.62 7.77
C ALA A 460 4.94 -3.72 7.81
N GLY A 461 5.01 -2.52 7.22
CA GLY A 461 3.89 -1.62 7.09
C GLY A 461 2.74 -2.22 6.29
N ARG A 462 3.03 -2.77 5.11
CA ARG A 462 2.03 -3.39 4.23
C ARG A 462 1.37 -4.61 4.82
N LEU A 463 2.13 -5.46 5.51
CA LEU A 463 1.66 -6.70 6.13
C LEU A 463 1.15 -6.52 7.56
N GLU A 464 0.96 -5.27 8.01
CA GLU A 464 0.47 -4.97 9.36
C GLU A 464 1.36 -5.54 10.48
N ILE A 465 2.66 -5.50 10.27
CA ILE A 465 3.72 -5.79 11.24
C ILE A 465 3.81 -7.27 11.64
N PHE A 466 2.70 -7.87 12.12
CA PHE A 466 2.73 -9.21 12.73
C PHE A 466 3.24 -10.33 11.80
N PRO A 467 2.85 -10.43 10.53
CA PRO A 467 3.40 -11.45 9.64
C PRO A 467 4.92 -11.39 9.52
N MET A 468 5.48 -10.16 9.46
CA MET A 468 6.93 -9.97 9.41
C MET A 468 7.60 -10.31 10.73
N LEU A 469 7.07 -9.88 11.87
CA LEU A 469 7.63 -10.23 13.17
C LEU A 469 7.59 -11.75 13.44
N VAL A 470 6.45 -12.39 13.16
CA VAL A 470 6.29 -13.85 13.33
C VAL A 470 7.24 -14.61 12.40
N PHE A 471 7.49 -14.11 11.18
CA PHE A 471 8.42 -14.71 10.24
C PHE A 471 9.84 -14.81 10.81
N PHE A 472 10.32 -13.82 11.57
CA PHE A 472 11.65 -13.82 12.19
C PHE A 472 11.71 -14.57 13.51
N MET A 473 10.59 -15.00 14.10
CA MET A 473 10.59 -15.78 15.33
C MET A 473 11.06 -17.22 15.09
N PRO A 474 12.08 -17.74 15.81
CA PRO A 474 12.56 -19.12 15.64
C PRO A 474 11.47 -20.18 15.85
N ASP A 475 10.52 -19.93 16.76
CA ASP A 475 9.42 -20.86 17.08
C ASP A 475 8.45 -21.04 15.90
N THR A 476 8.40 -20.09 14.97
CA THR A 476 7.61 -20.22 13.73
C THR A 476 8.06 -21.41 12.90
N TRP A 477 9.35 -21.72 12.91
CA TRP A 477 9.98 -22.73 12.05
C TRP A 477 10.12 -24.10 12.72
N ARG A 478 9.92 -24.19 14.03
CA ARG A 478 10.01 -25.47 14.77
C ARG A 478 8.83 -26.37 14.43
N ARG A 479 9.11 -27.69 14.35
CA ARG A 479 8.07 -28.72 14.31
C ARG A 479 7.64 -29.01 15.75
N PHE A 480 6.38 -28.85 16.07
CA PHE A 480 5.77 -29.44 17.26
C PHE A 480 5.18 -30.76 16.89
#